data_8ef056cb4a2eeefb17e812f647727115
#
_entry.id   8ef056cb4a2eeefb17e812f647727115
#
_cell.length_a   1.000
_cell.length_b   1.000
_cell.length_c   1.000
_cell.angle_alpha   90.00
_cell.angle_beta   90.00
_cell.angle_gamma   90.00
#
_symmetry.space_group_name_H-M   'P 1'
#
loop_
_entity.id
_entity.type
_entity.pdbx_description
1 polymer ?
#
loop_
_entity_poly.entity_id
_entity_poly.type
_entity_poly.pdbx_seq_one_letter_code
_entity_poly.pdbx_strand_id
1 'polypeptide(L)'
;MAPPCLLWSIPHGATAGNILRTGVLAAVLDAVPDVRVVLVSPLSEDPAFTREFAHPRVGFETLAPHAPAGFEGRLLGVLQARYLQICKTDTLRIRGPKEFPGATRYRAAKRLLGRILAPGGRRGDWYGAVDRLVTDAGTAPLFERHQPTLVATASPGLIFSEIPILRTARRLSIPSIAVDLSWDNLTNKFFPARQVDRLVLWNASMRDEACTLHGYPPYRVTVAGVPQFDSYFRGPRSSRADFCARTGLDPARRLITLATIPRSKFGHHEFVIDRLLEAMAAGAIDEPADLLIRLHPRDDARDYQKYAGVPHVVVEKPFRKTATRSGDGMDIDFMAENTRQLADTLHHSDVVLNVASTIAIEASIFDTPVINIGFDGQPGSQPALMEWHYGSTHFQKVVRSGAVRIAQSAGELVDLINRYLAAPATDADGRRRIVAEQCEFTDGRSAERVAEAIVRELNSTRGVTQ
;
A
#
# COMPACT_ATOMS: atom_id res chain seq x y z
N MET A 1 15.73 -0.44 35.41
CA MET A 1 15.95 -0.88 34.00
C MET A 1 15.97 0.38 33.11
N ALA A 2 16.78 0.40 32.07
CA ALA A 2 16.70 1.50 31.11
C ALA A 2 15.31 1.52 30.42
N PRO A 3 14.78 2.70 30.08
CA PRO A 3 13.50 2.78 29.38
C PRO A 3 13.58 2.05 28.03
N PRO A 4 12.51 1.35 27.59
CA PRO A 4 12.51 0.68 26.30
C PRO A 4 12.64 1.69 25.17
N CYS A 5 13.37 1.30 24.12
CA CYS A 5 13.56 2.12 22.95
C CYS A 5 13.02 1.40 21.70
N LEU A 6 12.02 2.00 21.06
CA LEU A 6 11.48 1.59 19.79
C LEU A 6 12.17 2.35 18.67
N LEU A 7 12.95 1.67 17.84
CA LEU A 7 13.49 2.22 16.62
C LEU A 7 12.52 1.90 15.48
N TRP A 8 11.90 2.94 14.89
CA TRP A 8 10.83 2.75 13.93
C TRP A 8 11.18 3.35 12.56
N SER A 9 11.32 2.49 11.57
CA SER A 9 11.59 2.90 10.18
C SER A 9 10.32 3.43 9.52
N ILE A 10 10.39 4.63 8.97
CA ILE A 10 9.35 5.31 8.19
C ILE A 10 9.95 5.70 6.83
N PRO A 11 10.03 4.77 5.88
CA PRO A 11 10.85 4.93 4.67
C PRO A 11 10.31 5.95 3.67
N HIS A 12 9.02 6.32 3.75
CA HIS A 12 8.41 7.30 2.84
C HIS A 12 7.12 7.90 3.41
N GLY A 13 6.61 8.96 2.78
CA GLY A 13 5.41 9.69 3.21
C GLY A 13 4.14 8.84 3.26
N ALA A 14 4.00 7.83 2.40
CA ALA A 14 2.88 6.89 2.47
C ALA A 14 2.90 6.09 3.79
N THR A 15 4.08 5.70 4.28
CA THR A 15 4.21 5.05 5.60
C THR A 15 3.79 5.99 6.72
N ALA A 16 4.23 7.25 6.67
CA ALA A 16 3.81 8.25 7.66
C ALA A 16 2.29 8.42 7.66
N GLY A 17 1.66 8.51 6.48
CA GLY A 17 0.21 8.58 6.35
C GLY A 17 -0.52 7.37 6.89
N ASN A 18 -0.06 6.18 6.53
CA ASN A 18 -0.76 4.92 6.81
C ASN A 18 -0.53 4.38 8.23
N ILE A 19 0.51 4.85 8.93
CA ILE A 19 0.84 4.40 10.30
C ILE A 19 0.82 5.57 11.28
N LEU A 20 1.71 6.55 11.12
CA LEU A 20 1.88 7.58 12.15
C LEU A 20 0.63 8.46 12.29
N ARG A 21 0.04 8.89 11.16
CA ARG A 21 -1.13 9.79 11.12
C ARG A 21 -2.45 9.09 11.42
N THR A 22 -2.43 7.77 11.60
CA THR A 22 -3.62 7.00 12.00
C THR A 22 -3.80 6.93 13.52
N GLY A 23 -2.84 7.41 14.29
CA GLY A 23 -2.85 7.41 15.75
C GLY A 23 -2.08 6.25 16.38
N VAL A 24 -1.46 5.35 15.61
CA VAL A 24 -0.67 4.22 16.14
C VAL A 24 0.47 4.72 17.05
N LEU A 25 1.21 5.78 16.62
CA LEU A 25 2.29 6.34 17.44
C LEU A 25 1.79 6.86 18.79
N ALA A 26 0.70 7.61 18.78
CA ALA A 26 0.09 8.15 20.00
C ALA A 26 -0.33 7.01 20.95
N ALA A 27 -1.01 5.99 20.42
CA ALA A 27 -1.45 4.85 21.22
C ALA A 27 -0.28 4.06 21.83
N VAL A 28 0.86 3.92 21.12
CA VAL A 28 2.08 3.31 21.68
C VAL A 28 2.67 4.16 22.83
N LEU A 29 2.74 5.49 22.60
CA LEU A 29 3.27 6.42 23.62
C LEU A 29 2.39 6.45 24.88
N ASP A 30 1.08 6.36 24.73
CA ASP A 30 0.12 6.35 25.86
C ASP A 30 0.19 5.03 26.62
N ALA A 31 0.27 3.89 25.92
CA ALA A 31 0.29 2.56 26.52
C ALA A 31 1.60 2.24 27.25
N VAL A 32 2.73 2.87 26.85
CA VAL A 32 4.05 2.65 27.45
C VAL A 32 4.65 4.00 27.88
N PRO A 33 4.36 4.47 29.11
CA PRO A 33 4.71 5.85 29.53
C PRO A 33 6.20 6.18 29.53
N ASP A 34 7.07 5.21 29.61
CA ASP A 34 8.54 5.38 29.62
C ASP A 34 9.20 4.99 28.28
N VAL A 35 8.43 4.65 27.23
CA VAL A 35 9.02 4.30 25.93
C VAL A 35 9.66 5.52 25.28
N ARG A 36 10.85 5.35 24.75
CA ARG A 36 11.47 6.27 23.78
C ARG A 36 11.29 5.74 22.39
N VAL A 37 10.78 6.56 21.49
CA VAL A 37 10.60 6.21 20.07
C VAL A 37 11.60 7.00 19.23
N VAL A 38 12.30 6.32 18.32
CA VAL A 38 13.20 6.95 17.35
C VAL A 38 12.64 6.69 15.96
N LEU A 39 12.09 7.72 15.33
CA LEU A 39 11.60 7.68 13.96
C LEU A 39 12.78 7.83 12.99
N VAL A 40 13.04 6.78 12.23
CA VAL A 40 14.14 6.76 11.24
C VAL A 40 13.52 6.94 9.86
N SER A 41 13.66 8.12 9.27
CA SER A 41 12.95 8.49 8.05
C SER A 41 13.76 9.44 7.17
N PRO A 42 13.66 9.38 5.86
CA PRO A 42 14.17 10.46 5.00
C PRO A 42 13.42 11.77 5.21
N LEU A 43 12.20 11.74 5.78
CA LEU A 43 11.40 12.91 6.12
C LEU A 43 11.89 13.61 7.39
N SER A 44 12.85 13.05 8.15
CA SER A 44 13.41 13.67 9.36
C SER A 44 14.11 15.01 9.09
N GLU A 45 14.47 15.26 7.83
CA GLU A 45 15.05 16.54 7.38
C GLU A 45 13.98 17.60 7.07
N ASP A 46 12.69 17.21 7.00
CA ASP A 46 11.58 18.14 6.79
C ASP A 46 11.10 18.71 8.14
N PRO A 47 11.22 20.05 8.35
CA PRO A 47 10.75 20.69 9.58
C PRO A 47 9.22 20.55 9.81
N ALA A 48 8.43 20.32 8.76
CA ALA A 48 7.00 20.09 8.91
C ALA A 48 6.73 18.72 9.53
N PHE A 49 7.44 17.69 9.05
CA PHE A 49 7.34 16.33 9.59
C PHE A 49 7.80 16.27 11.06
N THR A 50 8.95 16.86 11.37
CA THR A 50 9.49 16.83 12.75
C THR A 50 8.62 17.62 13.73
N ARG A 51 7.99 18.73 13.31
CA ARG A 51 7.02 19.47 14.13
C ARG A 51 5.72 18.70 14.33
N GLU A 52 5.22 18.03 13.30
CA GLU A 52 3.98 17.24 13.37
C GLU A 52 4.07 16.13 14.42
N PHE A 53 5.22 15.45 14.49
CA PHE A 53 5.44 14.32 15.41
C PHE A 53 6.30 14.70 16.63
N ALA A 54 6.47 16.00 16.90
CA ALA A 54 7.23 16.48 18.05
C ALA A 54 6.60 16.00 19.36
N HIS A 55 7.38 15.27 20.16
CA HIS A 55 6.98 14.80 21.48
C HIS A 55 8.24 14.58 22.33
N PRO A 56 8.23 14.81 23.67
CA PRO A 56 9.42 14.66 24.52
C PRO A 56 10.10 13.30 24.46
N ARG A 57 9.37 12.27 24.08
CA ARG A 57 9.86 10.88 23.95
C ARG A 57 10.09 10.44 22.51
N VAL A 58 9.97 11.33 21.52
CA VAL A 58 10.19 11.03 20.10
C VAL A 58 11.45 11.73 19.63
N GLY A 59 12.39 10.94 19.13
CA GLY A 59 13.60 11.40 18.44
C GLY A 59 13.48 11.15 16.93
N PHE A 60 14.31 11.82 16.16
CA PHE A 60 14.34 11.71 14.70
C PHE A 60 15.75 11.39 14.22
N GLU A 61 15.85 10.47 13.27
CA GLU A 61 17.10 10.11 12.59
C GLU A 61 16.83 9.98 11.09
N THR A 62 17.84 10.32 10.29
CA THR A 62 17.72 10.20 8.84
C THR A 62 17.89 8.76 8.39
N LEU A 63 16.93 8.24 7.61
CA LEU A 63 17.04 6.95 6.94
C LEU A 63 17.84 7.12 5.65
N ALA A 64 19.03 6.53 5.61
CA ALA A 64 19.83 6.55 4.42
C ALA A 64 19.20 5.70 3.28
N PRO A 65 19.19 6.19 2.04
CA PRO A 65 18.79 5.39 0.91
C PRO A 65 19.69 4.15 0.78
N HIS A 66 19.09 3.00 0.50
CA HIS A 66 19.83 1.78 0.23
C HIS A 66 19.31 1.13 -1.05
N ALA A 67 20.20 0.86 -1.98
CA ALA A 67 19.92 0.12 -3.20
C ALA A 67 20.91 -1.04 -3.29
N PRO A 68 20.47 -2.29 -3.12
CA PRO A 68 21.35 -3.44 -3.19
C PRO A 68 22.13 -3.48 -4.51
N ALA A 69 23.45 -3.41 -4.44
CA ALA A 69 24.33 -3.38 -5.59
C ALA A 69 25.48 -4.39 -5.47
N GLY A 70 26.30 -4.55 -6.49
CA GLY A 70 27.48 -5.38 -6.46
C GLY A 70 27.22 -6.83 -6.01
N PHE A 71 27.90 -7.26 -4.98
CA PHE A 71 27.78 -8.61 -4.43
C PHE A 71 26.42 -8.87 -3.77
N GLU A 72 25.92 -7.92 -2.97
CA GLU A 72 24.60 -7.99 -2.33
C GLU A 72 23.47 -8.13 -3.36
N GLY A 73 23.47 -7.27 -4.38
CA GLY A 73 22.47 -7.31 -5.45
C GLY A 73 22.49 -8.66 -6.22
N ARG A 74 23.68 -9.28 -6.39
CA ARG A 74 23.78 -10.61 -6.98
C ARG A 74 23.18 -11.69 -6.07
N LEU A 75 23.45 -11.65 -4.77
CA LEU A 75 22.87 -12.60 -3.81
C LEU A 75 21.35 -12.47 -3.76
N LEU A 76 20.82 -11.26 -3.65
CA LEU A 76 19.37 -11.04 -3.68
C LEU A 76 18.75 -11.53 -4.99
N GLY A 77 19.40 -11.33 -6.13
CA GLY A 77 18.97 -11.89 -7.41
C GLY A 77 18.93 -13.41 -7.44
N VAL A 78 19.78 -14.10 -6.68
CA VAL A 78 19.74 -15.56 -6.49
C VAL A 78 18.53 -15.95 -5.63
N LEU A 79 18.29 -15.23 -4.52
CA LEU A 79 17.13 -15.47 -3.65
C LEU A 79 15.83 -15.19 -4.39
N GLN A 80 15.76 -14.14 -5.20
CA GLN A 80 14.60 -13.85 -6.06
C GLN A 80 14.31 -14.98 -7.03
N ALA A 81 15.35 -15.50 -7.70
CA ALA A 81 15.19 -16.65 -8.60
C ALA A 81 14.69 -17.89 -7.86
N ARG A 82 15.14 -18.11 -6.62
CA ARG A 82 14.67 -19.20 -5.76
C ARG A 82 13.22 -18.99 -5.33
N TYR A 83 12.87 -17.77 -4.94
CA TYR A 83 11.51 -17.40 -4.55
C TYR A 83 10.50 -17.64 -5.67
N LEU A 84 10.79 -17.18 -6.89
CA LEU A 84 9.95 -17.41 -8.07
C LEU A 84 9.76 -18.91 -8.44
N GLN A 85 10.63 -19.78 -7.93
CA GLN A 85 10.44 -21.24 -8.07
C GLN A 85 9.47 -21.84 -7.06
N ILE A 86 9.50 -21.31 -5.85
CA ILE A 86 8.78 -21.86 -4.70
C ILE A 86 7.41 -21.21 -4.56
N CYS A 87 7.34 -19.89 -4.72
CA CYS A 87 6.13 -19.12 -4.61
C CYS A 87 5.44 -19.05 -5.98
N LYS A 88 4.36 -19.80 -6.12
CA LYS A 88 3.60 -19.91 -7.36
C LYS A 88 2.28 -19.15 -7.23
N THR A 89 2.37 -17.82 -7.15
CA THR A 89 1.18 -16.96 -7.26
C THR A 89 0.96 -16.54 -8.71
N ASP A 90 -0.29 -16.25 -9.09
CA ASP A 90 -0.59 -15.73 -10.43
C ASP A 90 0.11 -14.41 -10.68
N THR A 91 0.19 -13.53 -9.68
CA THR A 91 0.93 -12.28 -9.79
C THR A 91 2.39 -12.51 -10.18
N LEU A 92 3.08 -13.41 -9.50
CA LEU A 92 4.49 -13.70 -9.80
C LEU A 92 4.66 -14.42 -11.15
N ARG A 93 3.69 -15.21 -11.58
CA ARG A 93 3.67 -15.80 -12.91
C ARG A 93 3.56 -14.74 -14.00
N ILE A 94 2.65 -13.78 -13.83
CA ILE A 94 2.33 -12.73 -14.81
C ILE A 94 3.42 -11.66 -14.82
N ARG A 95 3.79 -11.13 -13.65
CA ARG A 95 4.65 -9.95 -13.49
C ARG A 95 6.09 -10.28 -13.17
N GLY A 96 6.36 -11.39 -12.49
CA GLY A 96 7.68 -11.74 -11.99
C GLY A 96 8.80 -11.65 -13.03
N PRO A 97 8.65 -12.16 -14.27
CA PRO A 97 9.67 -12.04 -15.32
C PRO A 97 9.99 -10.58 -15.72
N LYS A 98 9.02 -9.70 -15.65
CA LYS A 98 9.15 -8.27 -16.01
C LYS A 98 9.64 -7.43 -14.84
N GLU A 99 9.10 -7.64 -13.66
CA GLU A 99 9.46 -6.86 -12.45
C GLU A 99 10.79 -7.31 -11.84
N PHE A 100 11.17 -8.58 -12.04
CA PHE A 100 12.43 -9.13 -11.54
C PHE A 100 13.30 -9.70 -12.68
N PRO A 101 13.73 -8.88 -13.65
CA PRO A 101 14.50 -9.36 -14.81
C PRO A 101 15.83 -9.99 -14.42
N GLY A 102 16.43 -9.52 -13.33
CA GLY A 102 17.64 -10.11 -12.77
C GLY A 102 17.45 -11.53 -12.24
N ALA A 103 16.25 -11.90 -11.81
CA ALA A 103 15.92 -13.25 -11.35
C ALA A 103 15.82 -14.24 -12.52
N THR A 104 15.44 -13.78 -13.70
CA THR A 104 15.28 -14.65 -14.90
C THR A 104 16.58 -14.84 -15.66
N ARG A 105 17.48 -13.87 -15.60
CA ARG A 105 18.79 -13.95 -16.23
C ARG A 105 19.67 -15.03 -15.57
N TYR A 106 20.27 -15.91 -16.35
CA TYR A 106 21.05 -17.05 -15.85
C TYR A 106 20.27 -17.96 -14.90
N ARG A 107 19.01 -18.26 -15.28
CA ARG A 107 18.03 -18.96 -14.45
C ARG A 107 18.54 -20.29 -13.88
N ALA A 108 19.24 -21.12 -14.65
CA ALA A 108 19.71 -22.44 -14.21
C ALA A 108 20.77 -22.33 -13.10
N ALA A 109 21.78 -21.48 -13.29
CA ALA A 109 22.84 -21.29 -12.30
C ALA A 109 22.29 -20.71 -10.99
N LYS A 110 21.41 -19.69 -11.08
CA LYS A 110 20.74 -19.10 -9.88
C LYS A 110 19.86 -20.10 -9.16
N ARG A 111 19.22 -21.03 -9.89
CA ARG A 111 18.41 -22.09 -9.29
C ARG A 111 19.24 -23.04 -8.44
N LEU A 112 20.39 -23.46 -8.96
CA LEU A 112 21.30 -24.34 -8.23
C LEU A 112 21.86 -23.64 -6.99
N LEU A 113 22.41 -22.45 -7.17
CA LEU A 113 22.96 -21.66 -6.09
C LEU A 113 21.88 -21.29 -5.04
N GLY A 114 20.66 -20.96 -5.47
CA GLY A 114 19.53 -20.68 -4.60
C GLY A 114 19.12 -21.88 -3.73
N ARG A 115 19.29 -23.11 -4.20
CA ARG A 115 19.06 -24.31 -3.36
C ARG A 115 20.11 -24.44 -2.26
N ILE A 116 21.33 -24.01 -2.52
CA ILE A 116 22.44 -24.02 -1.55
C ILE A 116 22.27 -22.91 -0.50
N LEU A 117 22.00 -21.67 -0.96
CA LEU A 117 21.86 -20.51 -0.08
C LEU A 117 20.53 -20.47 0.68
N ALA A 118 19.49 -21.07 0.13
CA ALA A 118 18.16 -21.12 0.71
C ALA A 118 17.69 -22.58 0.91
N PRO A 119 18.41 -23.38 1.71
CA PRO A 119 17.96 -24.72 2.07
C PRO A 119 16.67 -24.66 2.88
N GLY A 120 15.87 -25.70 2.89
CA GLY A 120 14.62 -25.74 3.66
C GLY A 120 13.44 -25.01 3.02
N GLY A 121 13.60 -24.50 1.78
CA GLY A 121 12.53 -23.90 1.02
C GLY A 121 11.91 -22.70 1.74
N ARG A 122 10.57 -22.65 1.89
CA ARG A 122 9.84 -21.54 2.53
C ARG A 122 10.13 -21.39 4.03
N ARG A 123 10.61 -22.45 4.69
CA ARG A 123 10.89 -22.47 6.14
C ARG A 123 12.33 -22.05 6.47
N GLY A 124 13.18 -21.83 5.46
CA GLY A 124 14.57 -21.46 5.67
C GLY A 124 14.74 -19.98 6.04
N ASP A 125 15.79 -19.67 6.80
CA ASP A 125 16.23 -18.30 7.04
C ASP A 125 17.19 -17.85 5.90
N TRP A 126 16.62 -17.36 4.82
CA TRP A 126 17.42 -16.96 3.66
C TRP A 126 18.21 -15.68 3.89
N TYR A 127 17.66 -14.76 4.68
CA TYR A 127 18.35 -13.52 4.99
C TYR A 127 19.49 -13.72 5.96
N GLY A 128 19.37 -14.60 6.92
CA GLY A 128 20.50 -14.94 7.78
C GLY A 128 21.70 -15.49 7.01
N ALA A 129 21.48 -16.19 5.89
CA ALA A 129 22.54 -16.61 4.99
C ALA A 129 23.19 -15.42 4.25
N VAL A 130 22.39 -14.48 3.76
CA VAL A 130 22.88 -13.26 3.08
C VAL A 130 23.62 -12.34 4.05
N ASP A 131 23.05 -12.13 5.22
CA ASP A 131 23.60 -11.21 6.24
C ASP A 131 24.97 -11.64 6.77
N ARG A 132 25.27 -12.95 6.74
CA ARG A 132 26.61 -13.44 7.06
C ARG A 132 27.65 -13.10 6.01
N LEU A 133 27.22 -12.90 4.77
CA LEU A 133 28.09 -12.67 3.60
C LEU A 133 28.19 -11.17 3.22
N VAL A 134 27.31 -10.34 3.73
CA VAL A 134 27.25 -8.90 3.40
C VAL A 134 27.61 -8.10 4.65
N THR A 135 28.65 -7.29 4.54
CA THR A 135 29.05 -6.36 5.59
C THR A 135 28.34 -5.03 5.37
N ASP A 136 27.67 -4.54 6.39
CA ASP A 136 27.02 -3.23 6.40
C ASP A 136 27.35 -2.56 7.73
N ALA A 137 28.15 -1.49 7.67
CA ALA A 137 28.55 -0.72 8.84
C ALA A 137 27.68 0.56 9.01
N GLY A 138 26.85 0.88 8.02
CA GLY A 138 26.18 2.18 7.96
C GLY A 138 25.12 2.41 9.05
N THR A 139 24.53 1.33 9.58
CA THR A 139 23.47 1.43 10.61
C THR A 139 23.99 1.16 12.04
N ALA A 140 25.19 0.62 12.22
CA ALA A 140 25.74 0.33 13.54
C ALA A 140 25.77 1.56 14.48
N PRO A 141 26.21 2.76 14.06
CA PRO A 141 26.19 3.95 14.92
C PRO A 141 24.81 4.35 15.41
N LEU A 142 23.76 4.08 14.64
CA LEU A 142 22.37 4.33 15.04
C LEU A 142 21.98 3.42 16.22
N PHE A 143 22.34 2.14 16.16
CA PHE A 143 22.08 1.19 17.23
C PHE A 143 22.94 1.45 18.47
N GLU A 144 24.19 1.83 18.32
CA GLU A 144 25.06 2.22 19.43
C GLU A 144 24.54 3.45 20.19
N ARG A 145 24.05 4.46 19.45
CA ARG A 145 23.51 5.70 20.02
C ARG A 145 22.19 5.48 20.76
N HIS A 146 21.29 4.72 20.17
CA HIS A 146 19.93 4.61 20.68
C HIS A 146 19.66 3.33 21.48
N GLN A 147 20.47 2.30 21.33
CA GLN A 147 20.32 1.00 22.01
C GLN A 147 18.87 0.49 21.98
N PRO A 148 18.29 0.29 20.78
CA PRO A 148 16.89 -0.09 20.68
C PRO A 148 16.62 -1.46 21.29
N THR A 149 15.48 -1.59 21.95
CA THR A 149 14.99 -2.87 22.49
C THR A 149 14.04 -3.57 21.52
N LEU A 150 13.47 -2.82 20.57
CA LEU A 150 12.61 -3.32 19.50
C LEU A 150 12.83 -2.49 18.23
N VAL A 151 12.87 -3.15 17.09
CA VAL A 151 12.86 -2.50 15.77
C VAL A 151 11.52 -2.72 15.10
N ALA A 152 10.87 -1.62 14.67
CA ALA A 152 9.67 -1.69 13.85
C ALA A 152 9.96 -1.21 12.41
N THR A 153 9.35 -1.85 11.42
CA THR A 153 9.47 -1.53 10.00
C THR A 153 8.11 -1.43 9.33
N ALA A 154 8.05 -0.77 8.19
CA ALA A 154 6.85 -0.60 7.37
C ALA A 154 6.62 -1.77 6.41
N SER A 155 7.58 -2.65 6.30
CA SER A 155 7.51 -3.85 5.49
C SER A 155 8.37 -4.95 6.11
N PRO A 156 8.12 -6.21 5.79
CA PRO A 156 8.99 -7.30 6.22
C PRO A 156 10.31 -7.35 5.41
N GLY A 157 10.90 -6.21 5.08
CA GLY A 157 12.13 -6.08 4.30
C GLY A 157 11.92 -6.03 2.79
N LEU A 158 10.74 -5.60 2.35
CA LEU A 158 10.44 -5.34 0.93
C LEU A 158 10.95 -3.98 0.47
N ILE A 159 11.11 -3.05 1.40
CA ILE A 159 11.66 -1.73 1.16
C ILE A 159 13.17 -1.81 1.41
N PHE A 160 13.96 -1.57 0.38
CA PHE A 160 15.40 -1.81 0.44
C PHE A 160 16.12 -0.99 1.51
N SER A 161 15.69 0.22 1.78
CA SER A 161 16.27 1.06 2.86
C SER A 161 16.09 0.48 4.27
N GLU A 162 15.15 -0.45 4.46
CA GLU A 162 14.94 -1.15 5.75
C GLU A 162 15.89 -2.34 5.94
N ILE A 163 16.47 -2.88 4.87
CA ILE A 163 17.32 -4.08 4.93
C ILE A 163 18.52 -3.89 5.86
N PRO A 164 19.30 -2.80 5.80
CA PRO A 164 20.43 -2.59 6.70
C PRO A 164 20.02 -2.54 8.19
N ILE A 165 18.89 -1.90 8.49
CA ILE A 165 18.35 -1.82 9.87
C ILE A 165 17.99 -3.22 10.36
N LEU A 166 17.24 -4.00 9.56
CA LEU A 166 16.85 -5.37 9.92
C LEU A 166 18.06 -6.31 10.07
N ARG A 167 19.08 -6.14 9.22
CA ARG A 167 20.35 -6.88 9.30
C ARG A 167 21.07 -6.60 10.61
N THR A 168 21.18 -5.33 10.99
CA THR A 168 21.83 -4.92 12.23
C THR A 168 21.05 -5.42 13.45
N ALA A 169 19.72 -5.29 13.46
CA ALA A 169 18.86 -5.81 14.52
C ALA A 169 19.09 -7.32 14.72
N ARG A 170 19.13 -8.09 13.63
CA ARG A 170 19.35 -9.54 13.69
C ARG A 170 20.75 -9.90 14.25
N ARG A 171 21.79 -9.17 13.82
CA ARG A 171 23.16 -9.37 14.33
C ARG A 171 23.28 -9.11 15.83
N LEU A 172 22.55 -8.12 16.31
CA LEU A 172 22.52 -7.75 17.72
C LEU A 172 21.46 -8.53 18.53
N SER A 173 20.74 -9.46 17.88
CA SER A 173 19.64 -10.22 18.50
C SER A 173 18.52 -9.34 19.05
N ILE A 174 18.31 -8.18 18.44
CA ILE A 174 17.23 -7.26 18.79
C ILE A 174 15.98 -7.71 18.01
N PRO A 175 14.84 -7.96 18.69
CA PRO A 175 13.60 -8.38 18.05
C PRO A 175 13.07 -7.33 17.06
N SER A 176 12.36 -7.83 16.05
CA SER A 176 11.83 -7.01 14.97
C SER A 176 10.36 -7.32 14.68
N ILE A 177 9.59 -6.26 14.40
CA ILE A 177 8.17 -6.33 14.01
C ILE A 177 7.94 -5.49 12.75
N ALA A 178 7.20 -6.03 11.79
CA ALA A 178 6.76 -5.25 10.63
C ALA A 178 5.25 -5.02 10.66
N VAL A 179 4.85 -3.78 10.39
CA VAL A 179 3.45 -3.42 10.10
C VAL A 179 3.32 -3.32 8.59
N ASP A 180 2.73 -4.33 7.95
CA ASP A 180 2.64 -4.37 6.49
C ASP A 180 1.58 -3.40 5.98
N LEU A 181 1.99 -2.52 5.05
CA LEU A 181 1.19 -1.39 4.58
C LEU A 181 0.27 -1.73 3.41
N SER A 182 0.38 -2.91 2.81
CA SER A 182 -0.32 -3.19 1.57
C SER A 182 -0.72 -4.67 1.43
N TRP A 183 -1.96 -4.87 1.06
CA TRP A 183 -2.59 -6.18 0.86
C TRP A 183 -1.98 -7.03 -0.27
N ASP A 184 -1.21 -6.40 -1.17
CA ASP A 184 -0.57 -7.07 -2.30
C ASP A 184 0.85 -7.56 -2.02
N ASN A 185 1.47 -7.09 -0.94
CA ASN A 185 2.89 -7.30 -0.68
C ASN A 185 3.27 -8.78 -0.66
N LEU A 186 2.52 -9.60 0.05
CA LEU A 186 2.84 -11.02 0.23
C LEU A 186 2.67 -11.88 -1.04
N THR A 187 1.89 -11.41 -2.01
CA THR A 187 1.60 -12.17 -3.24
C THR A 187 2.24 -11.57 -4.49
N ASN A 188 2.68 -10.32 -4.43
CA ASN A 188 3.17 -9.55 -5.58
C ASN A 188 4.66 -9.25 -5.51
N LYS A 189 5.21 -8.99 -4.31
CA LYS A 189 6.60 -8.58 -4.16
C LYS A 189 7.48 -9.75 -3.72
N PHE A 190 8.77 -9.65 -4.08
CA PHE A 190 9.76 -10.58 -3.59
C PHE A 190 9.91 -10.46 -2.09
N PHE A 191 9.58 -11.52 -1.40
CA PHE A 191 9.61 -11.60 0.04
C PHE A 191 10.29 -12.90 0.46
N PRO A 192 11.58 -12.91 0.80
CA PRO A 192 12.22 -14.10 1.32
C PRO A 192 11.75 -14.40 2.74
N ALA A 193 11.73 -15.69 3.07
CA ALA A 193 11.32 -16.16 4.37
C ALA A 193 12.08 -15.46 5.51
N ARG A 194 11.33 -14.95 6.49
CA ARG A 194 11.80 -14.43 7.76
C ARG A 194 12.78 -13.26 7.74
N GLN A 195 12.31 -12.12 7.28
CA GLN A 195 13.02 -10.86 7.51
C GLN A 195 12.80 -10.31 8.93
N VAL A 196 11.59 -10.46 9.45
CA VAL A 196 11.22 -9.95 10.78
C VAL A 196 10.70 -11.08 11.67
N ASP A 197 10.74 -10.86 12.98
CA ASP A 197 10.28 -11.87 13.94
C ASP A 197 8.76 -11.91 14.03
N ARG A 198 8.10 -10.77 13.88
CA ARG A 198 6.64 -10.61 13.95
C ARG A 198 6.10 -9.85 12.76
N LEU A 199 4.90 -10.24 12.33
CA LEU A 199 4.14 -9.55 11.29
C LEU A 199 2.81 -9.03 11.86
N VAL A 200 2.47 -7.80 11.50
CA VAL A 200 1.14 -7.23 11.69
C VAL A 200 0.54 -7.01 10.31
N LEU A 201 -0.57 -7.65 10.04
CA LEU A 201 -1.22 -7.73 8.74
C LEU A 201 -2.67 -7.26 8.80
N TRP A 202 -3.24 -6.95 7.65
CA TRP A 202 -4.59 -6.43 7.54
C TRP A 202 -5.66 -7.44 7.92
N ASN A 203 -5.57 -8.68 7.39
CA ASN A 203 -6.65 -9.65 7.44
C ASN A 203 -6.16 -11.10 7.52
N ALA A 204 -7.09 -12.00 7.77
CA ALA A 204 -6.84 -13.43 7.87
C ALA A 204 -6.28 -14.03 6.57
N SER A 205 -6.72 -13.54 5.40
CA SER A 205 -6.20 -13.98 4.11
C SER A 205 -4.69 -13.69 3.97
N MET A 206 -4.23 -12.50 4.38
CA MET A 206 -2.80 -12.17 4.40
C MET A 206 -2.02 -13.02 5.41
N ARG A 207 -2.60 -13.32 6.59
CA ARG A 207 -1.99 -14.28 7.53
C ARG A 207 -1.78 -15.64 6.89
N ASP A 208 -2.78 -16.16 6.20
CA ASP A 208 -2.69 -17.45 5.52
C ASP A 208 -1.65 -17.42 4.39
N GLU A 209 -1.54 -16.31 3.66
CA GLU A 209 -0.48 -16.07 2.69
C GLU A 209 0.92 -16.02 3.34
N ALA A 210 1.07 -15.31 4.46
CA ALA A 210 2.32 -15.30 5.21
C ALA A 210 2.74 -16.70 5.66
N CYS A 211 1.80 -17.50 6.15
CA CYS A 211 2.06 -18.87 6.59
C CYS A 211 2.37 -19.81 5.41
N THR A 212 1.56 -19.76 4.36
CA THR A 212 1.65 -20.73 3.24
C THR A 212 2.72 -20.36 2.23
N LEU A 213 2.91 -19.08 1.91
CA LEU A 213 3.86 -18.62 0.91
C LEU A 213 5.24 -18.30 1.50
N HIS A 214 5.29 -17.79 2.74
CA HIS A 214 6.52 -17.28 3.36
C HIS A 214 6.98 -18.06 4.61
N GLY A 215 6.22 -19.08 5.02
CA GLY A 215 6.61 -20.00 6.10
C GLY A 215 6.59 -19.37 7.50
N TYR A 216 5.85 -18.28 7.70
CA TYR A 216 5.64 -17.74 9.04
C TYR A 216 4.78 -18.69 9.86
N PRO A 217 5.18 -19.01 11.10
CA PRO A 217 4.29 -19.72 12.01
C PRO A 217 3.13 -18.79 12.43
N PRO A 218 1.89 -19.32 12.55
CA PRO A 218 0.71 -18.48 12.85
C PRO A 218 0.85 -17.60 14.09
N TYR A 219 1.54 -18.06 15.14
CA TYR A 219 1.75 -17.31 16.37
C TYR A 219 2.69 -16.10 16.22
N ARG A 220 3.37 -15.95 15.08
CA ARG A 220 4.21 -14.78 14.74
C ARG A 220 3.47 -13.75 13.90
N VAL A 221 2.20 -13.99 13.60
CA VAL A 221 1.39 -13.12 12.74
C VAL A 221 0.19 -12.61 13.52
N THR A 222 0.05 -11.30 13.59
CA THR A 222 -1.11 -10.62 14.19
C THR A 222 -1.95 -10.03 13.06
N VAL A 223 -3.25 -10.28 13.09
CA VAL A 223 -4.23 -9.60 12.23
C VAL A 223 -4.76 -8.40 13.02
N ALA A 224 -4.61 -7.20 12.47
CA ALA A 224 -4.94 -5.94 13.16
C ALA A 224 -5.95 -5.06 12.39
N GLY A 225 -6.28 -5.40 11.15
CA GLY A 225 -7.08 -4.54 10.28
C GLY A 225 -6.22 -3.50 9.55
N VAL A 226 -6.86 -2.46 9.05
CA VAL A 226 -6.28 -1.46 8.15
C VAL A 226 -6.32 -0.08 8.80
N PRO A 227 -5.25 0.39 9.48
CA PRO A 227 -5.28 1.65 10.23
C PRO A 227 -5.70 2.87 9.41
N GLN A 228 -5.25 2.96 8.15
CA GLN A 228 -5.62 4.08 7.27
C GLN A 228 -7.12 4.11 6.92
N PHE A 229 -7.85 3.01 7.10
CA PHE A 229 -9.29 2.95 6.87
C PHE A 229 -10.14 3.23 8.12
N ASP A 230 -9.54 3.33 9.29
CA ASP A 230 -10.27 3.60 10.53
C ASP A 230 -11.15 4.86 10.43
N SER A 231 -10.63 5.91 9.76
CA SER A 231 -11.39 7.13 9.57
C SER A 231 -12.57 6.97 8.62
N TYR A 232 -12.55 6.01 7.70
CA TYR A 232 -13.63 5.74 6.74
C TYR A 232 -14.85 5.13 7.46
N PHE A 233 -14.63 4.27 8.43
CA PHE A 233 -15.70 3.66 9.23
C PHE A 233 -16.39 4.64 10.20
N ARG A 234 -15.82 5.83 10.40
CA ARG A 234 -16.43 6.90 11.18
C ARG A 234 -17.37 7.78 10.33
N GLY A 235 -17.48 7.48 9.04
CA GLY A 235 -18.29 8.21 8.06
C GLY A 235 -17.64 9.49 7.50
N PRO A 236 -18.28 10.11 6.50
CA PRO A 236 -17.79 11.33 5.88
C PRO A 236 -17.84 12.50 6.87
N ARG A 237 -16.94 13.46 6.68
CA ARG A 237 -16.88 14.66 7.53
C ARG A 237 -17.58 15.86 6.94
N SER A 238 -17.86 15.85 5.63
CA SER A 238 -18.55 16.93 4.93
C SER A 238 -19.92 16.47 4.42
N SER A 239 -20.87 17.40 4.37
CA SER A 239 -22.10 17.19 3.61
C SER A 239 -21.82 17.19 2.11
N ARG A 240 -22.74 16.63 1.29
CA ARG A 240 -22.60 16.71 -0.17
C ARG A 240 -22.52 18.15 -0.67
N ALA A 241 -23.28 19.07 -0.07
CA ALA A 241 -23.26 20.49 -0.42
C ALA A 241 -21.86 21.11 -0.16
N ASP A 242 -21.28 20.88 1.03
CA ASP A 242 -19.96 21.39 1.38
C ASP A 242 -18.85 20.74 0.50
N PHE A 243 -18.98 19.45 0.22
CA PHE A 243 -18.06 18.75 -0.68
C PHE A 243 -18.10 19.37 -2.08
N CYS A 244 -19.30 19.54 -2.66
CA CYS A 244 -19.45 20.11 -3.99
C CYS A 244 -19.00 21.58 -4.04
N ALA A 245 -19.30 22.39 -3.02
CA ALA A 245 -18.83 23.77 -2.93
C ALA A 245 -17.29 23.87 -2.91
N ARG A 246 -16.63 22.95 -2.20
CA ARG A 246 -15.17 22.89 -2.13
C ARG A 246 -14.52 22.45 -3.44
N THR A 247 -15.15 21.53 -4.15
CA THR A 247 -14.60 20.92 -5.36
C THR A 247 -15.03 21.63 -6.64
N GLY A 248 -16.01 22.52 -6.60
CA GLY A 248 -16.58 23.19 -7.77
C GLY A 248 -17.56 22.32 -8.55
N LEU A 249 -18.13 21.29 -7.90
CA LEU A 249 -19.13 20.39 -8.49
C LEU A 249 -20.55 20.87 -8.17
N ASP A 250 -21.52 20.41 -8.94
CA ASP A 250 -22.94 20.72 -8.72
C ASP A 250 -23.58 19.63 -7.84
N PRO A 251 -24.10 19.97 -6.65
CA PRO A 251 -24.72 19.00 -5.75
C PRO A 251 -26.00 18.36 -6.31
N ALA A 252 -26.64 18.97 -7.31
CA ALA A 252 -27.84 18.46 -7.97
C ALA A 252 -27.54 17.43 -9.08
N ARG A 253 -26.28 17.30 -9.49
CA ARG A 253 -25.85 16.37 -10.55
C ARG A 253 -25.28 15.09 -9.94
N ARG A 254 -25.30 14.01 -10.70
CA ARG A 254 -24.59 12.78 -10.34
C ARG A 254 -23.09 13.00 -10.39
N LEU A 255 -22.35 12.30 -9.54
CA LEU A 255 -20.90 12.38 -9.52
C LEU A 255 -20.26 11.08 -10.00
N ILE A 256 -19.60 11.14 -11.14
CA ILE A 256 -18.74 10.08 -11.65
C ILE A 256 -17.29 10.45 -11.28
N THR A 257 -16.62 9.62 -10.50
CA THR A 257 -15.22 9.85 -10.14
C THR A 257 -14.30 8.88 -10.89
N LEU A 258 -13.39 9.39 -11.70
CA LEU A 258 -12.29 8.61 -12.27
C LEU A 258 -11.04 8.79 -11.43
N ALA A 259 -10.63 7.75 -10.72
CA ALA A 259 -9.37 7.72 -9.99
C ALA A 259 -8.29 7.10 -10.87
N THR A 260 -7.26 7.89 -11.23
CA THR A 260 -6.18 7.40 -12.09
C THR A 260 -5.21 6.50 -11.31
N ILE A 261 -4.48 5.66 -12.03
CA ILE A 261 -3.28 4.98 -11.53
C ILE A 261 -2.04 5.53 -12.27
N PRO A 262 -0.79 5.29 -11.79
CA PRO A 262 0.38 5.87 -12.45
C PRO A 262 0.40 5.60 -13.96
N ARG A 263 0.67 6.62 -14.75
CA ARG A 263 0.78 6.49 -16.22
C ARG A 263 1.75 5.40 -16.66
N SER A 264 2.78 5.14 -15.87
CA SER A 264 3.70 4.02 -16.11
C SER A 264 3.06 2.63 -15.98
N LYS A 265 1.89 2.54 -15.37
CA LYS A 265 1.11 1.30 -15.21
C LYS A 265 -0.06 1.24 -16.20
N PHE A 266 -0.72 2.38 -16.45
CA PHE A 266 -1.79 2.51 -17.45
C PHE A 266 -1.69 3.87 -18.12
N GLY A 267 -1.19 3.91 -19.34
CA GLY A 267 -0.90 5.14 -20.11
C GLY A 267 -2.08 5.71 -20.90
N HIS A 268 -3.28 5.14 -20.76
CA HIS A 268 -4.41 5.43 -21.65
C HIS A 268 -5.61 6.09 -20.95
N HIS A 269 -5.37 6.78 -19.84
CA HIS A 269 -6.44 7.47 -19.11
C HIS A 269 -7.16 8.49 -19.99
N GLU A 270 -6.42 9.23 -20.81
CA GLU A 270 -7.00 10.25 -21.70
C GLU A 270 -7.95 9.64 -22.72
N PHE A 271 -7.64 8.46 -23.25
CA PHE A 271 -8.56 7.77 -24.16
C PHE A 271 -9.89 7.47 -23.47
N VAL A 272 -9.85 6.98 -22.25
CA VAL A 272 -11.06 6.66 -21.45
C VAL A 272 -11.84 7.93 -21.13
N ILE A 273 -11.14 9.00 -20.71
CA ILE A 273 -11.76 10.29 -20.39
C ILE A 273 -12.44 10.88 -21.64
N ASP A 274 -11.75 10.88 -22.79
CA ASP A 274 -12.29 11.42 -24.04
C ASP A 274 -13.56 10.65 -24.45
N ARG A 275 -13.57 9.32 -24.38
CA ARG A 275 -14.78 8.51 -24.66
C ARG A 275 -15.92 8.79 -23.69
N LEU A 276 -15.63 8.99 -22.40
CA LEU A 276 -16.65 9.33 -21.42
C LEU A 276 -17.23 10.72 -21.66
N LEU A 277 -16.41 11.71 -21.98
CA LEU A 277 -16.86 13.06 -22.28
C LEU A 277 -17.71 13.10 -23.57
N GLU A 278 -17.35 12.34 -24.60
CA GLU A 278 -18.16 12.18 -25.80
C GLU A 278 -19.55 11.59 -25.48
N ALA A 279 -19.57 10.55 -24.62
CA ALA A 279 -20.83 9.94 -24.19
C ALA A 279 -21.71 10.92 -23.37
N MET A 280 -21.10 11.70 -22.48
CA MET A 280 -21.81 12.74 -21.72
C MET A 280 -22.37 13.82 -22.64
N ALA A 281 -21.57 14.31 -23.61
CA ALA A 281 -21.99 15.32 -24.59
C ALA A 281 -23.09 14.83 -25.54
N ALA A 282 -23.07 13.53 -25.88
CA ALA A 282 -24.11 12.90 -26.70
C ALA A 282 -25.39 12.55 -25.93
N GLY A 283 -25.43 12.80 -24.61
CA GLY A 283 -26.58 12.41 -23.77
C GLY A 283 -26.72 10.91 -23.59
N ALA A 284 -25.63 10.15 -23.73
CA ALA A 284 -25.63 8.71 -23.53
C ALA A 284 -25.55 8.30 -22.04
N ILE A 285 -25.26 9.24 -21.15
CA ILE A 285 -25.43 9.08 -19.70
C ILE A 285 -26.85 9.57 -19.38
N ASP A 286 -27.67 8.69 -18.84
CA ASP A 286 -29.11 8.90 -18.67
C ASP A 286 -29.46 10.03 -17.67
N GLU A 287 -28.58 10.32 -16.72
CA GLU A 287 -28.75 11.40 -15.75
C GLU A 287 -27.67 12.49 -15.90
N PRO A 288 -28.01 13.76 -15.62
CA PRO A 288 -27.01 14.82 -15.58
C PRO A 288 -25.89 14.49 -14.59
N ALA A 289 -24.67 14.43 -15.09
CA ALA A 289 -23.51 14.03 -14.27
C ALA A 289 -22.35 15.03 -14.40
N ASP A 290 -21.56 15.14 -13.33
CA ASP A 290 -20.24 15.78 -13.31
C ASP A 290 -19.16 14.69 -13.25
N LEU A 291 -18.02 14.95 -13.88
CA LEU A 291 -16.84 14.09 -13.88
C LEU A 291 -15.75 14.68 -12.98
N LEU A 292 -15.38 13.98 -11.91
CA LEU A 292 -14.20 14.29 -11.11
C LEU A 292 -13.06 13.37 -11.53
N ILE A 293 -11.99 13.94 -12.08
CA ILE A 293 -10.75 13.24 -12.42
C ILE A 293 -9.78 13.42 -11.24
N ARG A 294 -9.67 12.41 -10.39
CA ARG A 294 -8.76 12.41 -9.26
C ARG A 294 -7.45 11.77 -9.63
N LEU A 295 -6.41 12.59 -9.70
CA LEU A 295 -5.09 12.16 -10.17
C LEU A 295 -4.35 11.33 -9.13
N HIS A 296 -3.68 10.28 -9.60
CA HIS A 296 -2.75 9.52 -8.77
C HIS A 296 -1.60 10.44 -8.30
N PRO A 297 -1.07 10.25 -7.07
CA PRO A 297 0.02 11.07 -6.54
C PRO A 297 1.24 11.22 -7.47
N ARG A 298 1.56 10.19 -8.26
CA ARG A 298 2.69 10.20 -9.21
C ARG A 298 2.40 10.88 -10.54
N ASP A 299 1.12 11.13 -10.87
CA ASP A 299 0.77 11.77 -12.14
C ASP A 299 1.07 13.27 -12.09
N ASP A 300 1.36 13.87 -13.25
CA ASP A 300 1.53 15.30 -13.36
C ASP A 300 0.21 15.94 -13.81
N ALA A 301 -0.23 16.99 -13.14
CA ALA A 301 -1.46 17.69 -13.50
C ALA A 301 -1.39 18.31 -14.91
N ARG A 302 -0.18 18.61 -15.40
CA ARG A 302 0.03 19.13 -16.76
C ARG A 302 -0.41 18.15 -17.85
N ASP A 303 -0.32 16.86 -17.59
CA ASP A 303 -0.76 15.83 -18.54
C ASP A 303 -2.28 15.82 -18.73
N TYR A 304 -3.02 16.41 -17.79
CA TYR A 304 -4.49 16.47 -17.79
C TYR A 304 -5.02 17.90 -18.06
N GLN A 305 -4.13 18.83 -18.43
CA GLN A 305 -4.49 20.26 -18.59
C GLN A 305 -5.57 20.49 -19.65
N LYS A 306 -5.69 19.64 -20.67
CA LYS A 306 -6.72 19.73 -21.71
C LYS A 306 -8.16 19.59 -21.17
N TYR A 307 -8.32 19.04 -19.96
CA TYR A 307 -9.61 18.90 -19.32
C TYR A 307 -9.95 20.06 -18.35
N ALA A 308 -8.98 20.93 -18.08
CA ALA A 308 -9.22 22.10 -17.25
C ALA A 308 -10.17 23.07 -17.96
N GLY A 309 -11.26 23.45 -17.30
CA GLY A 309 -12.28 24.35 -17.86
C GLY A 309 -13.29 23.70 -18.80
N VAL A 310 -13.22 22.38 -19.02
CA VAL A 310 -14.30 21.64 -19.69
C VAL A 310 -15.54 21.67 -18.79
N PRO A 311 -16.72 22.04 -19.31
CA PRO A 311 -17.95 22.05 -18.50
C PRO A 311 -18.22 20.70 -17.85
N HIS A 312 -18.62 20.72 -16.59
CA HIS A 312 -18.92 19.51 -15.80
C HIS A 312 -17.72 18.57 -15.56
N VAL A 313 -16.49 19.10 -15.66
CA VAL A 313 -15.25 18.35 -15.40
C VAL A 313 -14.40 19.08 -14.37
N VAL A 314 -14.00 18.37 -13.34
CA VAL A 314 -13.02 18.83 -12.35
C VAL A 314 -11.82 17.91 -12.33
N VAL A 315 -10.61 18.48 -12.41
CA VAL A 315 -9.34 17.74 -12.26
C VAL A 315 -8.75 18.08 -10.91
N GLU A 316 -8.64 17.07 -10.04
CA GLU A 316 -8.13 17.22 -8.69
C GLU A 316 -6.78 16.50 -8.54
N LYS A 317 -5.78 17.22 -7.99
CA LYS A 317 -4.50 16.63 -7.55
C LYS A 317 -4.27 16.90 -6.08
N PRO A 318 -4.67 15.98 -5.20
CA PRO A 318 -4.75 16.23 -3.76
C PRO A 318 -3.41 16.16 -3.02
N PHE A 319 -2.31 15.76 -3.70
CA PHE A 319 -1.05 15.44 -3.01
C PHE A 319 0.03 16.49 -3.26
N ARG A 320 0.86 16.72 -2.22
CA ARG A 320 2.10 17.50 -2.34
C ARG A 320 3.29 16.57 -2.56
N LYS A 321 4.23 16.98 -3.42
CA LYS A 321 5.54 16.34 -3.49
C LYS A 321 6.34 16.74 -2.24
N THR A 322 7.04 15.79 -1.63
CA THR A 322 8.01 16.09 -0.58
C THR A 322 9.26 16.71 -1.19
N ALA A 323 9.93 17.57 -0.44
CA ALA A 323 11.23 18.11 -0.86
C ALA A 323 12.34 17.04 -0.82
N THR A 324 12.15 15.97 -0.06
CA THR A 324 13.11 14.90 0.17
C THR A 324 12.85 13.73 -0.78
N ARG A 325 13.89 13.30 -1.50
CA ARG A 325 13.80 12.14 -2.40
C ARG A 325 13.98 10.84 -1.60
N SER A 326 12.96 9.99 -1.58
CA SER A 326 13.02 8.67 -0.93
C SER A 326 13.83 7.62 -1.71
N GLY A 327 14.24 7.92 -2.93
CA GLY A 327 15.01 7.01 -3.77
C GLY A 327 14.20 5.88 -4.43
N ASP A 328 12.98 5.63 -3.97
CA ASP A 328 12.05 4.62 -4.51
C ASP A 328 10.88 5.21 -5.31
N GLY A 329 10.93 6.53 -5.57
CA GLY A 329 9.91 7.27 -6.32
C GLY A 329 8.62 7.52 -5.53
N MET A 330 8.65 7.36 -4.21
CA MET A 330 7.54 7.65 -3.30
C MET A 330 7.69 9.01 -2.61
N ASP A 331 8.21 10.01 -3.34
CA ASP A 331 8.42 11.39 -2.89
C ASP A 331 7.10 12.15 -2.69
N ILE A 332 6.14 11.52 -2.01
CA ILE A 332 4.78 12.02 -1.83
C ILE A 332 4.44 11.92 -0.35
N ASP A 333 3.98 13.02 0.22
CA ASP A 333 3.48 13.03 1.58
C ASP A 333 1.96 12.83 1.60
N PHE A 334 1.53 11.76 2.27
CA PHE A 334 0.12 11.42 2.48
C PHE A 334 -0.36 12.10 3.78
N MET A 335 -0.70 13.37 3.68
CA MET A 335 -1.26 14.11 4.81
C MET A 335 -2.62 13.51 5.24
N ALA A 336 -2.95 13.60 6.51
CA ALA A 336 -4.25 13.16 7.04
C ALA A 336 -5.44 13.81 6.30
N GLU A 337 -5.27 15.04 5.81
CA GLU A 337 -6.25 15.73 4.99
C GLU A 337 -6.52 15.03 3.67
N ASN A 338 -5.49 14.48 3.01
CA ASN A 338 -5.66 13.75 1.75
C ASN A 338 -6.51 12.48 1.93
N THR A 339 -6.33 11.77 3.06
CA THR A 339 -7.15 10.59 3.40
C THR A 339 -8.60 10.97 3.61
N ARG A 340 -8.86 12.10 4.32
CA ARG A 340 -10.21 12.62 4.55
C ARG A 340 -10.90 13.05 3.25
N GLN A 341 -10.17 13.78 2.39
CA GLN A 341 -10.67 14.19 1.08
C GLN A 341 -10.99 13.00 0.19
N LEU A 342 -10.17 11.93 0.23
CA LEU A 342 -10.47 10.71 -0.49
C LEU A 342 -11.74 10.05 0.05
N ALA A 343 -11.89 9.94 1.37
CA ALA A 343 -13.09 9.40 2.00
C ALA A 343 -14.36 10.16 1.56
N ASP A 344 -14.32 11.51 1.62
CA ASP A 344 -15.43 12.34 1.15
C ASP A 344 -15.71 12.13 -0.35
N THR A 345 -14.66 12.07 -1.18
CA THR A 345 -14.80 11.82 -2.62
C THR A 345 -15.51 10.49 -2.87
N LEU A 346 -15.04 9.41 -2.24
CA LEU A 346 -15.61 8.07 -2.45
C LEU A 346 -17.05 7.97 -1.94
N HIS A 347 -17.34 8.59 -0.78
CA HIS A 347 -18.68 8.60 -0.21
C HIS A 347 -19.70 9.38 -1.06
N HIS A 348 -19.27 10.53 -1.60
CA HIS A 348 -20.17 11.39 -2.37
C HIS A 348 -20.23 11.02 -3.87
N SER A 349 -19.41 10.08 -4.33
CA SER A 349 -19.49 9.56 -5.70
C SER A 349 -20.69 8.64 -5.87
N ASP A 350 -21.40 8.80 -6.99
CA ASP A 350 -22.44 7.86 -7.39
C ASP A 350 -21.85 6.63 -8.08
N VAL A 351 -20.72 6.79 -8.79
CA VAL A 351 -19.94 5.71 -9.42
C VAL A 351 -18.45 6.06 -9.39
N VAL A 352 -17.61 5.10 -9.06
CA VAL A 352 -16.14 5.22 -9.10
C VAL A 352 -15.58 4.38 -10.25
N LEU A 353 -14.74 5.00 -11.08
CA LEU A 353 -14.01 4.37 -12.17
C LEU A 353 -12.54 4.27 -11.80
N ASN A 354 -11.89 3.11 -12.02
CA ASN A 354 -10.46 2.95 -11.81
C ASN A 354 -9.88 1.78 -12.61
N VAL A 355 -8.57 1.56 -12.52
CA VAL A 355 -7.88 0.38 -13.06
C VAL A 355 -7.21 -0.36 -11.90
N ALA A 356 -7.72 -1.53 -11.51
CA ALA A 356 -7.13 -2.46 -10.54
C ALA A 356 -6.41 -1.78 -9.34
N SER A 357 -7.15 -0.96 -8.59
CA SER A 357 -6.62 -0.16 -7.48
C SER A 357 -7.24 -0.57 -6.14
N THR A 358 -6.55 -0.27 -5.03
CA THR A 358 -7.08 -0.36 -3.65
C THR A 358 -8.36 0.46 -3.48
N ILE A 359 -8.56 1.50 -4.28
CA ILE A 359 -9.78 2.34 -4.33
C ILE A 359 -11.05 1.49 -4.50
N ALA A 360 -10.96 0.32 -5.14
CA ALA A 360 -12.10 -0.58 -5.24
C ALA A 360 -12.57 -1.09 -3.85
N ILE A 361 -11.64 -1.35 -2.93
CA ILE A 361 -11.94 -1.73 -1.54
C ILE A 361 -12.44 -0.50 -0.78
N GLU A 362 -11.75 0.62 -0.93
CA GLU A 362 -12.05 1.88 -0.23
C GLU A 362 -13.44 2.42 -0.59
N ALA A 363 -13.83 2.40 -1.87
CA ALA A 363 -15.17 2.79 -2.32
C ALA A 363 -16.25 1.81 -1.79
N SER A 364 -15.91 0.51 -1.71
CA SER A 364 -16.83 -0.50 -1.15
C SER A 364 -17.14 -0.28 0.33
N ILE A 365 -16.24 0.36 1.11
CA ILE A 365 -16.52 0.74 2.51
C ILE A 365 -17.72 1.70 2.59
N PHE A 366 -17.89 2.56 1.60
CA PHE A 366 -18.99 3.51 1.50
C PHE A 366 -20.21 2.97 0.70
N ASP A 367 -20.17 1.69 0.33
CA ASP A 367 -21.16 1.04 -0.57
C ASP A 367 -21.26 1.72 -1.95
N THR A 368 -20.23 2.43 -2.37
CA THR A 368 -20.17 3.12 -3.67
C THR A 368 -19.83 2.14 -4.79
N PRO A 369 -20.64 2.09 -5.87
CA PRO A 369 -20.39 1.23 -7.02
C PRO A 369 -19.06 1.52 -7.71
N VAL A 370 -18.37 0.44 -8.15
CA VAL A 370 -17.07 0.54 -8.79
C VAL A 370 -17.08 -0.16 -10.14
N ILE A 371 -16.60 0.55 -11.16
CA ILE A 371 -16.32 -0.01 -12.48
C ILE A 371 -14.83 0.05 -12.74
N ASN A 372 -14.24 -1.09 -13.01
CA ASN A 372 -12.85 -1.18 -13.45
C ASN A 372 -12.76 -1.10 -14.98
N ILE A 373 -11.73 -0.42 -15.47
CA ILE A 373 -11.50 -0.19 -16.89
C ILE A 373 -10.63 -1.31 -17.46
N GLY A 374 -11.18 -2.15 -18.34
CA GLY A 374 -10.55 -3.28 -19.00
C GLY A 374 -10.21 -3.06 -20.48
N PHE A 375 -10.10 -1.80 -20.92
CA PHE A 375 -9.79 -1.43 -22.31
C PHE A 375 -8.89 -0.18 -22.34
N ASP A 376 -8.15 -0.01 -23.42
CA ASP A 376 -7.21 1.12 -23.61
C ASP A 376 -7.29 1.73 -25.02
N GLY A 377 -8.21 1.27 -25.84
CA GLY A 377 -8.38 1.71 -27.22
C GLY A 377 -7.34 1.18 -28.21
N GLN A 378 -6.41 0.32 -27.76
CA GLN A 378 -5.40 -0.26 -28.65
C GLN A 378 -5.89 -1.60 -29.21
N PRO A 379 -5.87 -1.79 -30.52
CA PRO A 379 -6.29 -3.07 -31.12
C PRO A 379 -5.47 -4.25 -30.58
N GLY A 380 -6.16 -5.28 -30.09
CA GLY A 380 -5.54 -6.52 -29.63
C GLY A 380 -4.82 -6.46 -28.26
N SER A 381 -4.78 -5.31 -27.57
CA SER A 381 -4.12 -5.17 -26.27
C SER A 381 -4.91 -5.77 -25.10
N GLN A 382 -6.22 -5.85 -25.22
CA GLN A 382 -7.15 -6.19 -24.14
C GLN A 382 -6.82 -7.49 -23.37
N PRO A 383 -6.48 -8.63 -23.99
CA PRO A 383 -6.15 -9.83 -23.24
C PRO A 383 -4.93 -9.65 -22.32
N ALA A 384 -3.90 -8.95 -22.82
CA ALA A 384 -2.70 -8.66 -22.03
C ALA A 384 -2.98 -7.65 -20.90
N LEU A 385 -3.81 -6.65 -21.16
CA LEU A 385 -4.26 -5.66 -20.17
C LEU A 385 -5.07 -6.35 -19.06
N MET A 386 -6.02 -7.21 -19.43
CA MET A 386 -6.83 -7.96 -18.49
C MET A 386 -5.97 -8.89 -17.62
N GLU A 387 -5.04 -9.63 -18.22
CA GLU A 387 -4.13 -10.48 -17.47
C GLU A 387 -3.24 -9.65 -16.52
N TRP A 388 -2.66 -8.56 -16.99
CA TRP A 388 -1.72 -7.74 -16.23
C TRP A 388 -2.37 -7.06 -15.02
N HIS A 389 -3.54 -6.46 -15.18
CA HIS A 389 -4.20 -5.69 -14.13
C HIS A 389 -5.09 -6.57 -13.25
N TYR A 390 -5.89 -7.44 -13.87
CA TYR A 390 -6.94 -8.17 -13.17
C TYR A 390 -6.59 -9.63 -12.85
N GLY A 391 -5.58 -10.21 -13.50
CA GLY A 391 -5.13 -11.57 -13.25
C GLY A 391 -4.27 -11.76 -12.00
N SER A 392 -3.88 -10.68 -11.31
CA SER A 392 -3.01 -10.76 -10.13
C SER A 392 -3.74 -11.39 -8.93
N THR A 393 -3.00 -12.20 -8.15
CA THR A 393 -3.54 -13.00 -7.03
C THR A 393 -4.33 -12.15 -6.04
N HIS A 394 -3.81 -10.99 -5.64
CA HIS A 394 -4.49 -10.10 -4.71
C HIS A 394 -5.76 -9.49 -5.34
N PHE A 395 -5.70 -9.00 -6.59
CA PHE A 395 -6.84 -8.36 -7.21
C PHE A 395 -7.96 -9.34 -7.60
N GLN A 396 -7.62 -10.60 -7.83
CA GLN A 396 -8.61 -11.66 -8.03
C GLN A 396 -9.57 -11.82 -6.82
N LYS A 397 -9.17 -11.42 -5.61
CA LYS A 397 -10.06 -11.37 -4.44
C LYS A 397 -11.19 -10.36 -4.67
N VAL A 398 -10.87 -9.16 -5.20
CA VAL A 398 -11.86 -8.12 -5.56
C VAL A 398 -12.77 -8.61 -6.67
N VAL A 399 -12.23 -9.19 -7.74
CA VAL A 399 -13.03 -9.69 -8.87
C VAL A 399 -14.00 -10.78 -8.41
N ARG A 400 -13.52 -11.78 -7.66
CA ARG A 400 -14.32 -12.91 -7.18
C ARG A 400 -15.36 -12.52 -6.13
N SER A 401 -15.16 -11.44 -5.41
CA SER A 401 -16.17 -10.95 -4.45
C SER A 401 -17.44 -10.47 -5.14
N GLY A 402 -17.36 -10.10 -6.43
CA GLY A 402 -18.44 -9.46 -7.16
C GLY A 402 -18.68 -8.00 -6.79
N ALA A 403 -17.68 -7.35 -6.12
CA ALA A 403 -17.76 -5.96 -5.71
C ALA A 403 -17.62 -4.96 -6.87
N VAL A 404 -17.02 -5.42 -7.98
CA VAL A 404 -16.69 -4.58 -9.12
C VAL A 404 -17.15 -5.19 -10.43
N ARG A 405 -17.46 -4.35 -11.40
CA ARG A 405 -17.60 -4.74 -12.81
C ARG A 405 -16.37 -4.29 -13.58
N ILE A 406 -16.01 -5.00 -14.64
CA ILE A 406 -14.89 -4.64 -15.52
C ILE A 406 -15.46 -4.34 -16.89
N ALA A 407 -15.48 -3.06 -17.26
CA ALA A 407 -15.89 -2.63 -18.59
C ALA A 407 -14.81 -2.99 -19.62
N GLN A 408 -15.18 -3.69 -20.68
CA GLN A 408 -14.28 -4.15 -21.74
C GLN A 408 -14.29 -3.26 -22.97
N SER A 409 -15.17 -2.25 -22.98
CA SER A 409 -15.29 -1.25 -24.06
C SER A 409 -15.88 0.05 -23.52
N ALA A 410 -15.77 1.13 -24.30
CA ALA A 410 -16.39 2.40 -23.95
C ALA A 410 -17.93 2.30 -23.88
N GLY A 411 -18.56 1.53 -24.76
CA GLY A 411 -20.02 1.30 -24.73
C GLY A 411 -20.42 0.59 -23.44
N GLU A 412 -19.74 -0.52 -23.09
CA GLU A 412 -20.03 -1.23 -21.83
C GLU A 412 -19.77 -0.37 -20.59
N LEU A 413 -18.77 0.54 -20.64
CA LEU A 413 -18.55 1.51 -19.56
C LEU A 413 -19.78 2.40 -19.33
N VAL A 414 -20.33 2.94 -20.42
CA VAL A 414 -21.54 3.78 -20.38
C VAL A 414 -22.76 2.98 -19.85
N ASP A 415 -22.97 1.77 -20.35
CA ASP A 415 -24.06 0.90 -19.92
C ASP A 415 -23.99 0.59 -18.42
N LEU A 416 -22.76 0.30 -17.91
CA LEU A 416 -22.53 0.03 -16.50
C LEU A 416 -22.72 1.28 -15.63
N ILE A 417 -22.30 2.46 -16.11
CA ILE A 417 -22.56 3.73 -15.42
C ILE A 417 -24.07 3.94 -15.27
N ASN A 418 -24.83 3.89 -16.36
CA ASN A 418 -26.28 4.07 -16.34
C ASN A 418 -26.96 3.06 -15.43
N ARG A 419 -26.53 1.80 -15.47
CA ARG A 419 -27.04 0.75 -14.57
C ARG A 419 -26.83 1.10 -13.09
N TYR A 420 -25.66 1.59 -12.70
CA TYR A 420 -25.38 1.92 -11.31
C TYR A 420 -26.04 3.24 -10.88
N LEU A 421 -26.19 4.21 -11.77
CA LEU A 421 -26.95 5.44 -11.48
C LEU A 421 -28.43 5.11 -11.22
N ALA A 422 -29.02 4.23 -12.03
CA ALA A 422 -30.41 3.80 -11.86
C ALA A 422 -30.63 2.87 -10.64
N ALA A 423 -29.65 2.01 -10.33
CA ALA A 423 -29.77 1.01 -9.28
C ALA A 423 -28.43 0.86 -8.50
N PRO A 424 -28.08 1.80 -7.61
CA PRO A 424 -26.79 1.81 -6.90
C PRO A 424 -26.60 0.62 -5.96
N ALA A 425 -27.67 -0.05 -5.52
CA ALA A 425 -27.61 -1.27 -4.72
C ALA A 425 -27.17 -2.52 -5.52
N THR A 426 -27.07 -2.41 -6.85
CA THR A 426 -26.51 -3.50 -7.68
C THR A 426 -25.11 -3.85 -7.20
N ASP A 427 -24.84 -5.15 -7.02
CA ASP A 427 -23.59 -5.70 -6.50
C ASP A 427 -23.20 -5.31 -5.05
N ALA A 428 -24.12 -4.75 -4.26
CA ALA A 428 -23.89 -4.38 -2.86
C ALA A 428 -23.42 -5.56 -1.99
N ASP A 429 -23.91 -6.79 -2.24
CA ASP A 429 -23.44 -7.99 -1.54
C ASP A 429 -21.96 -8.27 -1.81
N GLY A 430 -21.50 -8.02 -3.03
CA GLY A 430 -20.09 -8.12 -3.41
C GLY A 430 -19.25 -7.11 -2.66
N ARG A 431 -19.70 -5.85 -2.57
CA ARG A 431 -19.02 -4.77 -1.83
C ARG A 431 -18.94 -5.09 -0.34
N ARG A 432 -20.03 -5.55 0.28
CA ARG A 432 -19.99 -6.01 1.69
C ARG A 432 -19.01 -7.15 1.91
N ARG A 433 -18.99 -8.10 0.98
CA ARG A 433 -18.08 -9.27 1.05
C ARG A 433 -16.61 -8.84 1.00
N ILE A 434 -16.21 -7.97 0.05
CA ILE A 434 -14.82 -7.56 -0.07
C ILE A 434 -14.38 -6.72 1.14
N VAL A 435 -15.26 -5.89 1.71
CA VAL A 435 -14.98 -5.14 2.94
C VAL A 435 -14.74 -6.10 4.10
N ALA A 436 -15.60 -7.09 4.30
CA ALA A 436 -15.43 -8.09 5.36
C ALA A 436 -14.12 -8.88 5.19
N GLU A 437 -13.75 -9.26 3.95
CA GLU A 437 -12.55 -10.06 3.68
C GLU A 437 -11.26 -9.25 3.76
N GLN A 438 -11.26 -7.98 3.31
CA GLN A 438 -10.03 -7.20 3.18
C GLN A 438 -9.78 -6.24 4.34
N CYS A 439 -10.83 -5.72 4.98
CA CYS A 439 -10.68 -4.85 6.14
C CYS A 439 -10.61 -5.64 7.46
N GLU A 440 -11.18 -6.87 7.53
CA GLU A 440 -11.31 -7.73 8.71
C GLU A 440 -12.14 -7.08 9.82
N PHE A 441 -11.76 -5.87 10.25
CA PHE A 441 -12.43 -5.09 11.27
C PHE A 441 -12.99 -3.80 10.66
N THR A 442 -14.23 -3.48 11.03
CA THR A 442 -14.96 -2.29 10.52
C THR A 442 -15.36 -1.33 11.66
N ASP A 443 -14.74 -1.48 12.83
CA ASP A 443 -15.01 -0.71 14.03
C ASP A 443 -14.17 0.57 14.18
N GLY A 444 -13.28 0.84 13.20
CA GLY A 444 -12.39 2.00 13.22
C GLY A 444 -11.30 1.97 14.29
N ARG A 445 -10.90 0.77 14.74
CA ARG A 445 -9.93 0.56 15.83
C ARG A 445 -8.69 -0.24 15.40
N SER A 446 -8.38 -0.28 14.11
CA SER A 446 -7.22 -1.02 13.61
C SER A 446 -5.90 -0.43 14.09
N ALA A 447 -5.83 0.91 14.21
CA ALA A 447 -4.65 1.60 14.75
C ALA A 447 -4.34 1.18 16.20
N GLU A 448 -5.37 1.01 17.03
CA GLU A 448 -5.22 0.52 18.41
C GLU A 448 -4.66 -0.92 18.43
N ARG A 449 -5.18 -1.81 17.57
CA ARG A 449 -4.70 -3.21 17.46
C ARG A 449 -3.25 -3.30 17.01
N VAL A 450 -2.84 -2.43 16.07
CA VAL A 450 -1.44 -2.32 15.66
C VAL A 450 -0.56 -1.86 16.83
N ALA A 451 -0.99 -0.84 17.55
CA ALA A 451 -0.27 -0.35 18.74
C ALA A 451 -0.17 -1.44 19.81
N GLU A 452 -1.24 -2.18 20.10
CA GLU A 452 -1.24 -3.31 21.03
C GLU A 452 -0.24 -4.40 20.63
N ALA A 453 -0.11 -4.69 19.32
CA ALA A 453 0.88 -5.66 18.85
C ALA A 453 2.31 -5.18 19.11
N ILE A 454 2.61 -3.90 18.86
CA ILE A 454 3.92 -3.29 19.13
C ILE A 454 4.21 -3.27 20.63
N VAL A 455 3.24 -2.85 21.45
CA VAL A 455 3.34 -2.80 22.92
C VAL A 455 3.60 -4.18 23.53
N ARG A 456 2.94 -5.21 23.01
CA ARG A 456 3.17 -6.60 23.44
C ARG A 456 4.62 -7.03 23.23
N GLU A 457 5.20 -6.69 22.07
CA GLU A 457 6.61 -7.03 21.82
C GLU A 457 7.56 -6.16 22.69
N LEU A 458 7.29 -4.87 22.89
CA LEU A 458 8.06 -4.03 23.82
C LEU A 458 8.05 -4.59 25.25
N ASN A 459 6.91 -5.08 25.73
CA ASN A 459 6.79 -5.66 27.07
C ASN A 459 7.47 -7.03 27.17
N SER A 460 7.47 -7.83 26.10
CA SER A 460 8.17 -9.12 26.07
C SER A 460 9.69 -8.95 26.21
N THR A 461 10.25 -7.87 25.68
CA THR A 461 11.69 -7.57 25.81
C THR A 461 12.09 -7.18 27.24
N ARG A 462 11.17 -6.66 28.04
CA ARG A 462 11.41 -6.36 29.48
C ARG A 462 11.52 -7.61 30.34
N GLY A 463 10.83 -8.69 29.97
CA GLY A 463 10.82 -9.95 30.75
C GLY A 463 12.04 -10.84 30.50
N VAL A 464 12.80 -10.64 29.44
CA VAL A 464 13.97 -11.47 29.09
C VAL A 464 15.25 -10.98 29.78
N THR A 465 15.24 -9.81 30.39
CA THR A 465 16.37 -9.20 31.10
C THR A 465 16.35 -9.52 32.64
N GLN A 466 15.47 -10.40 33.09
CA GLN A 466 15.48 -10.97 34.43
C GLN A 466 15.94 -12.43 34.36
#